data_4a87a248b45186e844887f05dacb46da
#
_entry.id   4a87a248b45186e844887f05dacb46da
#
_cell.length_a   1.000
_cell.length_b   1.000
_cell.length_c   1.000
_cell.angle_alpha   90.00
_cell.angle_beta   90.00
_cell.angle_gamma   90.00
#
_symmetry.space_group_name_H-M   'P 1'
#
loop_
_entity.id
_entity.type
_entity.pdbx_description
1 polymer ?
#
loop_
_entity_poly.entity_id
_entity_poly.type
_entity_poly.pdbx_seq_one_letter_code
_entity_poly.pdbx_strand_id
1 'polypeptide(L)'
;MSETARGNLIVGLDIGTSKVVAIVGDVKADGSLDIVGIGSHRSRGLKKGTVVNIESTVESIQRAIEEAELMAGCQIHSVYAGIAGSHIRSMNSHGIVAIRDGEVTRADIERVIDAAQAVAIPADQKVLHILPQEYIIDSQEGVKEPLGMSGVRLEAKVHLVTCAINAVQNIEKCIKRCGLSTEEIILEQLASSYAVLTDDEKELGVCLVDIGGGTSDIAVFTEGAIRHTGVIPIAGDQVTNDIAMALRTPTENADEIKIKYACALTQLASASDTIKVPSVGDRPPRELSRQALAEVVEPRYDELFTLIRAELQRSGYENLLPAGIVLTGGTSKMEGVVELAEEIFHAPVRIGSPHNVNGLSDIVRNPIYSTGVGLLLYGLKQQQDRDYQAPTKERDSGFLEKISSWIKKNF
;
A
#
# COMPACT_ATOMS: atom_id res chain seq x y z
N MET A 1 -22.90 32.24 7.43
CA MET A 1 -22.37 31.24 6.50
C MET A 1 -22.55 29.90 7.15
N SER A 2 -23.37 29.05 6.55
CA SER A 2 -23.91 27.82 7.14
C SER A 2 -22.80 26.81 7.45
N GLU A 3 -22.90 26.16 8.62
CA GLU A 3 -22.27 24.89 8.91
C GLU A 3 -22.78 23.82 7.90
N THR A 4 -22.26 23.86 6.69
CA THR A 4 -22.53 22.84 5.69
C THR A 4 -21.71 21.61 6.05
N ALA A 5 -22.42 20.57 6.47
CA ALA A 5 -22.07 19.16 6.44
C ALA A 5 -20.56 18.88 6.46
N ARG A 6 -20.01 18.51 7.61
CA ARG A 6 -18.74 17.77 7.68
C ARG A 6 -18.96 16.48 6.89
N GLY A 7 -18.54 16.47 5.62
CA GLY A 7 -18.47 15.24 4.84
C GLY A 7 -17.65 14.21 5.61
N ASN A 8 -17.96 12.94 5.44
CA ASN A 8 -17.18 11.86 6.05
C ASN A 8 -15.87 11.73 5.24
N LEU A 9 -14.89 12.59 5.54
CA LEU A 9 -13.63 12.67 4.80
C LEU A 9 -12.65 11.62 5.33
N ILE A 10 -12.01 10.93 4.40
CA ILE A 10 -10.86 10.06 4.65
C ILE A 10 -9.66 10.65 3.91
N VAL A 11 -8.50 10.67 4.54
CA VAL A 11 -7.27 11.19 3.93
C VAL A 11 -6.18 10.13 3.96
N GLY A 12 -5.65 9.80 2.78
CA GLY A 12 -4.48 8.95 2.60
C GLY A 12 -3.24 9.81 2.40
N LEU A 13 -2.18 9.55 3.17
CA LEU A 13 -0.89 10.21 3.09
C LEU A 13 0.19 9.17 2.74
N ASP A 14 0.61 9.17 1.49
CA ASP A 14 1.73 8.39 0.99
C ASP A 14 3.02 9.20 1.14
N ILE A 15 3.94 8.75 2.02
CA ILE A 15 5.21 9.41 2.31
C ILE A 15 6.34 8.65 1.60
N GLY A 16 6.37 8.72 0.28
CA GLY A 16 7.34 8.00 -0.54
C GLY A 16 8.72 8.67 -0.63
N THR A 17 9.72 7.92 -1.11
CA THR A 17 11.11 8.41 -1.27
C THR A 17 11.22 9.50 -2.32
N SER A 18 10.49 9.43 -3.44
CA SER A 18 10.56 10.41 -4.52
C SER A 18 9.53 11.54 -4.40
N LYS A 19 8.37 11.25 -3.84
CA LYS A 19 7.27 12.21 -3.66
C LYS A 19 6.46 11.89 -2.41
N VAL A 20 5.81 12.91 -1.86
CA VAL A 20 4.74 12.80 -0.86
C VAL A 20 3.42 13.12 -1.57
N VAL A 21 2.40 12.29 -1.35
CA VAL A 21 1.07 12.46 -1.93
C VAL A 21 0.03 12.42 -0.83
N ALA A 22 -0.83 13.44 -0.80
CA ALA A 22 -2.03 13.47 0.05
C ALA A 22 -3.26 13.37 -0.86
N ILE A 23 -4.16 12.43 -0.57
CA ILE A 23 -5.41 12.25 -1.32
C ILE A 23 -6.57 12.35 -0.35
N VAL A 24 -7.55 13.18 -0.69
CA VAL A 24 -8.78 13.39 0.09
C VAL A 24 -9.94 12.68 -0.60
N GLY A 25 -10.57 11.79 0.11
CA GLY A 25 -11.78 11.07 -0.32
C GLY A 25 -12.99 11.50 0.50
N ASP A 26 -14.13 11.70 -0.14
CA ASP A 26 -15.43 11.96 0.48
C ASP A 26 -16.30 10.70 0.36
N VAL A 27 -16.65 10.11 1.52
CA VAL A 27 -17.49 8.91 1.59
C VAL A 27 -18.94 9.31 1.44
N LYS A 28 -19.58 8.83 0.37
CA LYS A 28 -20.99 9.10 0.09
C LYS A 28 -21.91 8.22 0.91
N ALA A 29 -23.18 8.62 0.98
CA ALA A 29 -24.21 7.88 1.72
C ALA A 29 -24.46 6.46 1.18
N ASP A 30 -24.12 6.19 -0.07
CA ASP A 30 -24.19 4.85 -0.70
C ASP A 30 -22.93 3.99 -0.45
N GLY A 31 -21.96 4.52 0.32
CA GLY A 31 -20.69 3.86 0.62
C GLY A 31 -19.64 4.00 -0.48
N SER A 32 -19.91 4.72 -1.58
CA SER A 32 -18.92 5.01 -2.61
C SER A 32 -17.92 6.08 -2.15
N LEU A 33 -16.73 6.08 -2.73
CA LEU A 33 -15.64 6.99 -2.41
C LEU A 33 -15.37 7.93 -3.60
N ASP A 34 -15.57 9.22 -3.40
CA ASP A 34 -15.25 10.26 -4.36
C ASP A 34 -13.94 10.95 -4.00
N ILE A 35 -12.97 10.94 -4.90
CA ILE A 35 -11.74 11.71 -4.74
C ILE A 35 -12.05 13.18 -4.98
N VAL A 36 -11.83 14.02 -3.98
CA VAL A 36 -12.18 15.46 -4.02
C VAL A 36 -10.95 16.36 -3.94
N GLY A 37 -9.78 15.84 -3.56
CA GLY A 37 -8.54 16.60 -3.50
C GLY A 37 -7.32 15.73 -3.62
N ILE A 38 -6.28 16.26 -4.25
CA ILE A 38 -4.98 15.64 -4.40
C ILE A 38 -3.92 16.70 -4.22
N GLY A 39 -2.92 16.44 -3.39
CA GLY A 39 -1.71 17.23 -3.29
C GLY A 39 -0.49 16.36 -3.48
N SER A 40 0.49 16.83 -4.23
CA SER A 40 1.70 16.07 -4.51
C SER A 40 2.93 16.98 -4.48
N HIS A 41 3.90 16.61 -3.67
CA HIS A 41 5.14 17.38 -3.56
C HIS A 41 6.36 16.46 -3.66
N ARG A 42 7.46 16.97 -4.26
CA ARG A 42 8.74 16.24 -4.28
C ARG A 42 9.17 15.91 -2.86
N SER A 43 9.44 14.64 -2.60
CA SER A 43 9.90 14.19 -1.28
C SER A 43 11.36 14.60 -1.06
N ARG A 44 11.61 15.10 0.13
CA ARG A 44 12.96 15.35 0.65
C ARG A 44 13.02 14.80 2.06
N GLY A 45 14.18 14.25 2.44
CA GLY A 45 14.36 13.72 3.79
C GLY A 45 14.04 12.24 3.96
N LEU A 46 13.69 11.50 2.88
CA LEU A 46 13.57 10.05 2.88
C LEU A 46 14.66 9.40 2.03
N LYS A 47 15.06 8.20 2.44
CA LYS A 47 15.96 7.34 1.68
C LYS A 47 15.51 5.88 1.85
N LYS A 48 15.22 5.20 0.73
CA LYS A 48 14.76 3.80 0.73
C LYS A 48 13.60 3.55 1.72
N GLY A 49 12.57 4.40 1.67
CA GLY A 49 11.39 4.30 2.53
C GLY A 49 11.60 4.74 3.99
N THR A 50 12.79 5.20 4.38
CA THR A 50 13.08 5.57 5.76
C THR A 50 13.36 7.07 5.90
N VAL A 51 12.78 7.71 6.91
CA VAL A 51 13.02 9.13 7.23
C VAL A 51 14.47 9.30 7.72
N VAL A 52 15.25 10.09 7.00
CA VAL A 52 16.65 10.44 7.34
C VAL A 52 16.80 11.92 7.72
N ASN A 53 15.80 12.75 7.42
CA ASN A 53 15.75 14.15 7.83
C ASN A 53 14.31 14.57 8.14
N ILE A 54 14.01 14.80 9.41
CA ILE A 54 12.66 15.15 9.87
C ILE A 54 12.18 16.48 9.28
N GLU A 55 13.00 17.54 9.30
CA GLU A 55 12.61 18.88 8.86
C GLU A 55 12.20 18.88 7.38
N SER A 56 13.05 18.30 6.53
CA SER A 56 12.75 18.21 5.09
C SER A 56 11.52 17.36 4.79
N THR A 57 11.28 16.30 5.58
CA THR A 57 10.09 15.45 5.45
C THR A 57 8.84 16.23 5.86
N VAL A 58 8.88 16.96 6.98
CA VAL A 58 7.78 17.82 7.43
C VAL A 58 7.41 18.85 6.36
N GLU A 59 8.40 19.55 5.78
CA GLU A 59 8.14 20.52 4.70
C GLU A 59 7.45 19.85 3.49
N SER A 60 7.92 18.66 3.09
CA SER A 60 7.33 17.93 1.97
C SER A 60 5.89 17.50 2.24
N ILE A 61 5.59 17.06 3.48
CA ILE A 61 4.24 16.69 3.91
C ILE A 61 3.34 17.94 3.93
N GLN A 62 3.79 19.05 4.53
CA GLN A 62 3.00 20.28 4.62
C GLN A 62 2.58 20.76 3.23
N ARG A 63 3.50 20.77 2.27
CA ARG A 63 3.20 21.20 0.89
C ARG A 63 2.16 20.32 0.20
N ALA A 64 2.26 19.00 0.37
CA ALA A 64 1.29 18.07 -0.18
C ALA A 64 -0.09 18.23 0.48
N ILE A 65 -0.14 18.43 1.80
CA ILE A 65 -1.39 18.68 2.54
C ILE A 65 -2.03 20.01 2.12
N GLU A 66 -1.28 21.11 2.09
CA GLU A 66 -1.77 22.44 1.67
C GLU A 66 -2.41 22.39 0.27
N GLU A 67 -1.78 21.68 -0.68
CA GLU A 67 -2.31 21.52 -2.03
C GLU A 67 -3.60 20.69 -2.05
N ALA A 68 -3.64 19.59 -1.29
CA ALA A 68 -4.84 18.74 -1.18
C ALA A 68 -6.01 19.48 -0.52
N GLU A 69 -5.76 20.26 0.55
CA GLU A 69 -6.76 21.11 1.22
C GLU A 69 -7.32 22.19 0.30
N LEU A 70 -6.45 22.84 -0.47
CA LEU A 70 -6.85 23.88 -1.44
C LEU A 70 -7.76 23.27 -2.52
N MET A 71 -7.43 22.10 -3.05
CA MET A 71 -8.22 21.43 -4.08
C MET A 71 -9.54 20.92 -3.54
N ALA A 72 -9.55 20.29 -2.36
CA ALA A 72 -10.75 19.75 -1.74
C ALA A 72 -11.65 20.82 -1.08
N GLY A 73 -11.14 22.03 -0.83
CA GLY A 73 -11.86 23.08 -0.11
C GLY A 73 -12.16 22.73 1.36
N CYS A 74 -11.31 21.94 2.00
CA CYS A 74 -11.48 21.47 3.39
C CYS A 74 -10.21 21.68 4.20
N GLN A 75 -10.29 21.43 5.52
CA GLN A 75 -9.13 21.28 6.40
C GLN A 75 -8.93 19.82 6.73
N ILE A 76 -7.69 19.34 6.69
CA ILE A 76 -7.28 17.99 7.03
C ILE A 76 -6.83 17.96 8.50
N HIS A 77 -7.36 17.03 9.29
CA HIS A 77 -7.03 16.88 10.71
C HIS A 77 -6.37 15.55 11.04
N SER A 78 -6.71 14.50 10.28
CA SER A 78 -6.18 13.15 10.48
C SER A 78 -5.91 12.46 9.15
N VAL A 79 -4.98 11.50 9.17
CA VAL A 79 -4.53 10.79 7.98
C VAL A 79 -4.29 9.31 8.27
N TYR A 80 -4.57 8.47 7.28
CA TYR A 80 -4.02 7.13 7.14
C TYR A 80 -2.68 7.25 6.42
N ALA A 81 -1.58 6.79 7.01
CA ALA A 81 -0.25 6.98 6.48
C ALA A 81 0.39 5.68 6.02
N GLY A 82 1.09 5.71 4.87
CA GLY A 82 1.87 4.59 4.37
C GLY A 82 3.22 4.44 5.09
N ILE A 83 3.70 3.20 5.19
CA ILE A 83 5.06 2.86 5.61
C ILE A 83 5.63 1.77 4.71
N ALA A 84 6.86 1.99 4.24
CA ALA A 84 7.67 1.02 3.50
C ALA A 84 9.12 1.03 4.00
N GLY A 85 9.93 0.16 3.47
CA GLY A 85 11.37 0.17 3.73
C GLY A 85 11.93 -1.15 4.21
N SER A 86 13.25 -1.28 4.14
CA SER A 86 13.98 -2.52 4.45
C SER A 86 13.96 -2.93 5.93
N HIS A 87 13.38 -2.11 6.80
CA HIS A 87 13.16 -2.41 8.22
C HIS A 87 11.86 -3.20 8.47
N ILE A 88 11.01 -3.38 7.46
CA ILE A 88 9.83 -4.25 7.50
C ILE A 88 10.27 -5.70 7.49
N ARG A 89 9.65 -6.51 8.33
CA ARG A 89 9.81 -7.97 8.39
C ARG A 89 8.45 -8.61 8.42
N SER A 90 8.33 -9.82 7.92
CA SER A 90 7.10 -10.59 8.03
C SER A 90 7.38 -12.06 8.32
N MET A 91 6.39 -12.71 8.92
CA MET A 91 6.39 -14.15 9.18
C MET A 91 4.97 -14.67 9.24
N ASN A 92 4.78 -15.93 8.91
CA ASN A 92 3.52 -16.61 9.17
C ASN A 92 3.55 -17.24 10.55
N SER A 93 2.45 -17.15 11.26
CA SER A 93 2.29 -17.71 12.60
C SER A 93 0.95 -18.43 12.72
N HIS A 94 0.84 -19.26 13.75
CA HIS A 94 -0.29 -20.12 13.98
C HIS A 94 -0.68 -20.08 15.46
N GLY A 95 -1.96 -19.79 15.73
CA GLY A 95 -2.54 -19.82 17.06
C GLY A 95 -3.56 -20.96 17.20
N ILE A 96 -3.69 -21.51 18.40
CA ILE A 96 -4.65 -22.59 18.71
C ILE A 96 -5.29 -22.31 20.06
N VAL A 97 -6.63 -22.39 20.12
CA VAL A 97 -7.39 -22.27 21.37
C VAL A 97 -8.54 -23.28 21.40
N ALA A 98 -8.97 -23.67 22.61
CA ALA A 98 -10.19 -24.43 22.78
C ALA A 98 -11.42 -23.50 22.71
N ILE A 99 -12.48 -23.97 22.02
CA ILE A 99 -13.80 -23.32 22.00
C ILE A 99 -14.52 -23.71 23.29
N ARG A 100 -14.98 -22.73 24.08
CA ARG A 100 -15.51 -22.99 25.42
C ARG A 100 -16.96 -23.47 25.44
N ASP A 101 -17.79 -22.90 24.59
CA ASP A 101 -19.25 -23.09 24.62
C ASP A 101 -19.77 -23.95 23.45
N GLY A 102 -18.85 -24.67 22.76
CA GLY A 102 -19.18 -25.50 21.60
C GLY A 102 -19.51 -24.74 20.31
N GLU A 103 -19.51 -23.41 20.37
CA GLU A 103 -19.72 -22.48 19.25
C GLU A 103 -18.70 -21.36 19.32
N VAL A 104 -18.11 -20.99 18.18
CA VAL A 104 -17.08 -19.96 18.08
C VAL A 104 -17.69 -18.59 18.38
N THR A 105 -17.17 -17.93 19.39
CA THR A 105 -17.52 -16.57 19.79
C THR A 105 -16.46 -15.56 19.33
N ARG A 106 -16.79 -14.26 19.37
CA ARG A 106 -15.80 -13.18 19.14
C ARG A 106 -14.60 -13.28 20.10
N ALA A 107 -14.84 -13.60 21.36
CA ALA A 107 -13.79 -13.80 22.35
C ALA A 107 -12.85 -14.97 22.02
N ASP A 108 -13.34 -16.02 21.34
CA ASP A 108 -12.51 -17.13 20.87
C ASP A 108 -11.63 -16.68 19.70
N ILE A 109 -12.17 -15.88 18.78
CA ILE A 109 -11.42 -15.28 17.65
C ILE A 109 -10.32 -14.36 18.20
N GLU A 110 -10.61 -13.47 19.12
CA GLU A 110 -9.61 -12.61 19.76
C GLU A 110 -8.51 -13.46 20.42
N ARG A 111 -8.87 -14.46 21.21
CA ARG A 111 -7.90 -15.34 21.89
C ARG A 111 -7.02 -16.12 20.92
N VAL A 112 -7.55 -16.61 19.79
CA VAL A 112 -6.75 -17.35 18.83
C VAL A 112 -5.78 -16.46 18.07
N ILE A 113 -6.19 -15.20 17.79
CA ILE A 113 -5.33 -14.19 17.20
C ILE A 113 -4.23 -13.78 18.21
N ASP A 114 -4.57 -13.57 19.49
CA ASP A 114 -3.59 -13.31 20.55
C ASP A 114 -2.58 -14.47 20.70
N ALA A 115 -3.05 -15.70 20.60
CA ALA A 115 -2.17 -16.86 20.62
C ALA A 115 -1.23 -16.89 19.39
N ALA A 116 -1.74 -16.53 18.21
CA ALA A 116 -0.94 -16.49 16.99
C ALA A 116 0.13 -15.37 17.01
N GLN A 117 -0.12 -14.25 17.69
CA GLN A 117 0.86 -13.15 17.80
C GLN A 117 1.88 -13.36 18.95
N ALA A 118 1.72 -14.36 19.80
CA ALA A 118 2.60 -14.65 20.92
C ALA A 118 3.95 -15.27 20.47
N VAL A 119 4.61 -14.60 19.51
CA VAL A 119 5.92 -14.97 18.96
C VAL A 119 7.00 -14.03 19.48
N ALA A 120 8.23 -14.50 19.55
CA ALA A 120 9.36 -13.67 19.97
C ALA A 120 9.67 -12.62 18.89
N ILE A 121 9.49 -11.36 19.23
CA ILE A 121 9.79 -10.21 18.36
C ILE A 121 11.01 -9.48 18.96
N PRO A 122 12.01 -9.06 18.14
CA PRO A 122 13.12 -8.25 18.61
C PRO A 122 12.67 -6.98 19.33
N ALA A 123 13.39 -6.55 20.37
CA ALA A 123 12.98 -5.42 21.20
C ALA A 123 12.91 -4.06 20.48
N ASP A 124 13.57 -3.94 19.34
CA ASP A 124 13.55 -2.77 18.46
C ASP A 124 12.43 -2.80 17.40
N GLN A 125 11.62 -3.89 17.39
CA GLN A 125 10.51 -4.10 16.47
C GLN A 125 9.15 -4.02 17.18
N LYS A 126 8.13 -3.64 16.44
CA LYS A 126 6.72 -3.77 16.87
C LYS A 126 5.88 -4.44 15.80
N VAL A 127 4.79 -5.07 16.18
CA VAL A 127 3.78 -5.56 15.23
C VAL A 127 3.12 -4.34 14.57
N LEU A 128 3.10 -4.35 13.25
CA LEU A 128 2.40 -3.36 12.43
C LEU A 128 1.03 -3.90 12.02
N HIS A 129 0.99 -5.13 11.49
CA HIS A 129 -0.26 -5.78 11.09
C HIS A 129 -0.30 -7.25 11.53
N ILE A 130 -1.50 -7.71 11.84
CA ILE A 130 -1.86 -9.12 12.03
C ILE A 130 -2.94 -9.41 11.00
N LEU A 131 -2.61 -10.17 9.96
CA LEU A 131 -3.48 -10.40 8.82
C LEU A 131 -3.93 -11.86 8.81
N PRO A 132 -5.17 -12.18 9.22
CA PRO A 132 -5.69 -13.54 9.20
C PRO A 132 -5.65 -14.09 7.76
N GLN A 133 -5.19 -15.35 7.63
CA GLN A 133 -5.13 -16.06 6.35
C GLN A 133 -6.28 -17.04 6.22
N GLU A 134 -6.49 -17.84 7.26
CA GLU A 134 -7.59 -18.77 7.39
C GLU A 134 -7.80 -19.18 8.86
N TYR A 135 -8.98 -19.66 9.13
CA TYR A 135 -9.28 -20.34 10.40
C TYR A 135 -9.51 -21.83 10.12
N ILE A 136 -9.22 -22.65 11.15
CA ILE A 136 -9.46 -24.10 11.13
C ILE A 136 -10.29 -24.43 12.34
N ILE A 137 -11.42 -25.11 12.13
CA ILE A 137 -12.28 -25.60 13.20
C ILE A 137 -12.22 -27.12 13.22
N ASP A 138 -11.66 -27.67 14.29
CA ASP A 138 -11.34 -29.12 14.45
C ASP A 138 -10.42 -29.60 13.33
N SER A 139 -10.96 -30.10 12.21
CA SER A 139 -10.24 -30.57 11.02
C SER A 139 -10.72 -29.86 9.74
N GLN A 140 -11.63 -28.90 9.86
CA GLN A 140 -12.14 -28.14 8.72
C GLN A 140 -11.25 -26.93 8.45
N GLU A 141 -10.46 -27.01 7.37
CA GLU A 141 -9.59 -25.92 6.88
C GLU A 141 -10.35 -24.93 6.00
N GLY A 142 -9.71 -23.78 5.67
CA GLY A 142 -10.22 -22.80 4.71
C GLY A 142 -11.39 -21.96 5.20
N VAL A 143 -11.66 -21.92 6.50
CA VAL A 143 -12.74 -21.11 7.07
C VAL A 143 -12.30 -19.65 7.09
N LYS A 144 -13.05 -18.76 6.41
CA LYS A 144 -12.80 -17.31 6.39
C LYS A 144 -13.53 -16.59 7.52
N GLU A 145 -14.75 -17.02 7.85
CA GLU A 145 -15.60 -16.45 8.91
C GLU A 145 -16.01 -17.52 9.91
N PRO A 146 -15.27 -17.70 11.00
CA PRO A 146 -15.50 -18.78 11.97
C PRO A 146 -16.63 -18.47 12.96
N LEU A 147 -17.09 -17.22 13.09
CA LEU A 147 -18.09 -16.79 14.08
C LEU A 147 -19.38 -17.59 13.95
N GLY A 148 -19.87 -18.15 15.07
CA GLY A 148 -21.11 -18.93 15.11
C GLY A 148 -20.97 -20.38 14.64
N MET A 149 -19.79 -20.81 14.19
CA MET A 149 -19.57 -22.21 13.80
C MET A 149 -19.35 -23.08 15.03
N SER A 150 -19.89 -24.32 14.97
CA SER A 150 -19.73 -25.31 16.06
C SER A 150 -18.40 -26.02 15.96
N GLY A 151 -17.76 -26.28 17.11
CA GLY A 151 -16.51 -26.99 17.21
C GLY A 151 -15.94 -27.03 18.61
N VAL A 152 -14.80 -27.71 18.78
CA VAL A 152 -14.09 -27.84 20.05
C VAL A 152 -12.77 -27.08 20.04
N ARG A 153 -12.14 -26.97 18.87
CA ARG A 153 -10.82 -26.34 18.67
C ARG A 153 -10.87 -25.34 17.54
N LEU A 154 -10.41 -24.14 17.81
CA LEU A 154 -10.23 -23.08 16.83
C LEU A 154 -8.73 -22.82 16.63
N GLU A 155 -8.30 -22.81 15.39
CA GLU A 155 -6.95 -22.43 14.98
C GLU A 155 -7.03 -21.23 14.04
N ALA A 156 -6.01 -20.38 14.05
CA ALA A 156 -5.86 -19.27 13.11
C ALA A 156 -4.44 -19.26 12.53
N LYS A 157 -4.33 -19.28 11.22
CA LYS A 157 -3.09 -18.94 10.50
C LYS A 157 -3.11 -17.46 10.18
N VAL A 158 -2.03 -16.77 10.52
CA VAL A 158 -1.91 -15.32 10.34
C VAL A 158 -0.59 -14.93 9.68
N HIS A 159 -0.61 -13.87 8.88
CA HIS A 159 0.59 -13.20 8.42
C HIS A 159 0.87 -12.02 9.35
N LEU A 160 2.00 -12.08 10.05
CA LEU A 160 2.46 -11.03 10.95
C LEU A 160 3.44 -10.13 10.22
N VAL A 161 3.18 -8.84 10.23
CA VAL A 161 4.11 -7.83 9.73
C VAL A 161 4.64 -7.03 10.90
N THR A 162 5.96 -6.92 11.01
CA THR A 162 6.65 -6.12 12.01
C THR A 162 7.48 -5.03 11.37
N CYS A 163 7.74 -3.96 12.11
CA CYS A 163 8.56 -2.85 11.66
C CYS A 163 9.40 -2.28 12.79
N ALA A 164 10.48 -1.58 12.45
CA ALA A 164 11.29 -0.88 13.44
C ALA A 164 10.48 0.21 14.15
N ILE A 165 10.53 0.21 15.48
CA ILE A 165 9.79 1.17 16.33
C ILE A 165 10.17 2.61 15.96
N ASN A 166 11.44 2.89 15.79
CA ASN A 166 11.95 4.23 15.46
C ASN A 166 11.48 4.73 14.09
N ALA A 167 11.27 3.84 13.11
CA ALA A 167 10.78 4.22 11.80
C ALA A 167 9.34 4.74 11.87
N VAL A 168 8.48 4.03 12.59
CA VAL A 168 7.10 4.46 12.85
C VAL A 168 7.07 5.77 13.63
N GLN A 169 7.83 5.87 14.72
CA GLN A 169 7.89 7.08 15.54
C GLN A 169 8.36 8.31 14.75
N ASN A 170 9.27 8.14 13.79
CA ASN A 170 9.71 9.24 12.94
C ASN A 170 8.62 9.71 11.98
N ILE A 171 7.85 8.80 11.39
CA ILE A 171 6.68 9.12 10.55
C ILE A 171 5.63 9.84 11.38
N GLU A 172 5.21 9.28 12.52
CA GLU A 172 4.24 9.88 13.45
C GLU A 172 4.67 11.29 13.90
N LYS A 173 5.97 11.45 14.19
CA LYS A 173 6.55 12.75 14.56
C LYS A 173 6.47 13.77 13.42
N CYS A 174 6.72 13.36 12.17
CA CYS A 174 6.59 14.23 11.02
C CYS A 174 5.13 14.67 10.83
N ILE A 175 4.18 13.73 10.87
CA ILE A 175 2.75 13.99 10.75
C ILE A 175 2.27 14.94 11.85
N LYS A 176 2.63 14.66 13.10
CA LYS A 176 2.27 15.50 14.26
C LYS A 176 2.81 16.92 14.16
N ARG A 177 4.03 17.10 13.60
CA ARG A 177 4.63 18.42 13.41
C ARG A 177 3.94 19.23 12.30
N CYS A 178 3.21 18.57 11.41
CA CYS A 178 2.31 19.23 10.46
C CYS A 178 0.95 19.61 11.07
N GLY A 179 0.73 19.38 12.37
CA GLY A 179 -0.55 19.64 13.03
C GLY A 179 -1.61 18.57 12.81
N LEU A 180 -1.22 17.41 12.27
CA LEU A 180 -2.12 16.31 11.94
C LEU A 180 -2.06 15.19 12.98
N SER A 181 -3.15 14.42 13.10
CA SER A 181 -3.19 13.15 13.81
C SER A 181 -3.07 11.97 12.84
N THR A 182 -2.48 10.87 13.31
CA THR A 182 -2.40 9.63 12.55
C THR A 182 -3.54 8.72 12.99
N GLU A 183 -4.42 8.32 12.06
CA GLU A 183 -5.46 7.32 12.31
C GLU A 183 -4.83 5.93 12.42
N GLU A 184 -4.05 5.55 11.41
CA GLU A 184 -3.32 4.29 11.36
C GLU A 184 -2.11 4.42 10.43
N ILE A 185 -1.07 3.59 10.67
CA ILE A 185 0.07 3.43 9.77
C ILE A 185 -0.06 2.07 9.09
N ILE A 186 -0.05 2.07 7.76
CA ILE A 186 -0.38 0.92 6.93
C ILE A 186 0.81 0.57 6.04
N LEU A 187 1.10 -0.71 5.91
CA LEU A 187 2.09 -1.23 4.97
C LEU A 187 1.72 -0.84 3.53
N GLU A 188 2.63 -0.20 2.78
CA GLU A 188 2.34 0.38 1.46
C GLU A 188 1.87 -0.66 0.44
N GLN A 189 2.49 -1.84 0.33
CA GLN A 189 2.03 -2.88 -0.58
C GLN A 189 0.67 -3.48 -0.19
N LEU A 190 0.32 -3.48 1.10
CA LEU A 190 -1.02 -3.84 1.54
C LEU A 190 -2.02 -2.78 1.08
N ALA A 191 -1.72 -1.50 1.28
CA ALA A 191 -2.56 -0.40 0.79
C ALA A 191 -2.73 -0.47 -0.73
N SER A 192 -1.65 -0.54 -1.50
CA SER A 192 -1.68 -0.62 -2.98
C SER A 192 -2.52 -1.80 -3.47
N SER A 193 -2.54 -2.93 -2.74
CA SER A 193 -3.36 -4.09 -3.10
C SER A 193 -4.86 -3.83 -3.08
N TYR A 194 -5.34 -2.93 -2.22
CA TYR A 194 -6.76 -2.51 -2.21
C TYR A 194 -7.13 -1.67 -3.44
N ALA A 195 -6.17 -0.94 -3.96
CA ALA A 195 -6.40 -0.05 -5.10
C ALA A 195 -6.33 -0.77 -6.46
N VAL A 196 -5.46 -1.79 -6.61
CA VAL A 196 -5.08 -2.30 -7.93
C VAL A 196 -5.36 -3.78 -8.19
N LEU A 197 -5.64 -4.57 -7.15
CA LEU A 197 -5.97 -5.99 -7.29
C LEU A 197 -7.48 -6.23 -7.22
N THR A 198 -7.97 -7.12 -8.07
CA THR A 198 -9.33 -7.63 -7.96
C THR A 198 -9.39 -8.79 -6.95
N ASP A 199 -10.60 -9.08 -6.45
CA ASP A 199 -10.80 -10.20 -5.53
C ASP A 199 -10.54 -11.55 -6.22
N ASP A 200 -10.87 -11.68 -7.51
CA ASP A 200 -10.57 -12.87 -8.30
C ASP A 200 -9.06 -13.13 -8.42
N GLU A 201 -8.25 -12.08 -8.64
CA GLU A 201 -6.78 -12.21 -8.66
C GLU A 201 -6.24 -12.67 -7.32
N LYS A 202 -6.74 -12.10 -6.22
CA LYS A 202 -6.34 -12.50 -4.86
C LYS A 202 -6.74 -13.95 -4.56
N GLU A 203 -7.90 -14.38 -5.03
CA GLU A 203 -8.38 -15.75 -4.82
C GLU A 203 -7.57 -16.75 -5.65
N LEU A 204 -7.31 -16.46 -6.93
CA LEU A 204 -6.56 -17.33 -7.82
C LEU A 204 -5.08 -17.47 -7.47
N GLY A 205 -4.47 -16.42 -6.97
CA GLY A 205 -3.05 -16.31 -6.70
C GLY A 205 -2.36 -15.29 -7.57
N VAL A 206 -1.86 -14.21 -6.95
CA VAL A 206 -1.23 -13.06 -7.60
C VAL A 206 -0.08 -12.52 -6.76
N CYS A 207 0.96 -12.03 -7.43
CA CYS A 207 1.99 -11.22 -6.80
C CYS A 207 1.82 -9.75 -7.22
N LEU A 208 1.63 -8.87 -6.25
CA LEU A 208 1.73 -7.43 -6.43
C LEU A 208 3.17 -6.99 -6.22
N VAL A 209 3.69 -6.17 -7.12
CA VAL A 209 4.98 -5.50 -7.00
C VAL A 209 4.77 -4.00 -7.16
N ASP A 210 4.92 -3.25 -6.07
CA ASP A 210 4.87 -1.79 -6.07
C ASP A 210 6.29 -1.23 -6.23
N ILE A 211 6.60 -0.69 -7.41
CA ILE A 211 7.93 -0.18 -7.74
C ILE A 211 7.94 1.33 -7.53
N GLY A 212 8.38 1.74 -6.34
CA GLY A 212 8.50 3.14 -5.94
C GLY A 212 9.76 3.83 -6.47
N GLY A 213 10.18 4.88 -5.73
CA GLY A 213 11.47 5.55 -5.98
C GLY A 213 12.63 4.84 -5.29
N GLY A 214 12.47 4.47 -4.03
CA GLY A 214 13.55 3.92 -3.18
C GLY A 214 13.47 2.43 -2.89
N THR A 215 12.28 1.83 -2.98
CA THR A 215 11.98 0.41 -2.71
C THR A 215 11.03 -0.16 -3.75
N SER A 216 11.11 -1.47 -3.92
CA SER A 216 10.08 -2.27 -4.59
C SER A 216 9.49 -3.23 -3.57
N ASP A 217 8.20 -3.11 -3.34
CA ASP A 217 7.47 -3.75 -2.27
C ASP A 217 6.58 -4.86 -2.83
N ILE A 218 6.69 -6.07 -2.25
CA ILE A 218 6.08 -7.29 -2.75
C ILE A 218 4.95 -7.70 -1.80
N ALA A 219 3.80 -8.09 -2.35
CA ALA A 219 2.74 -8.76 -1.61
C ALA A 219 2.18 -9.93 -2.43
N VAL A 220 2.16 -11.12 -1.85
CA VAL A 220 1.62 -12.33 -2.48
C VAL A 220 0.29 -12.68 -1.85
N PHE A 221 -0.70 -12.93 -2.68
CA PHE A 221 -2.05 -13.35 -2.28
C PHE A 221 -2.37 -14.70 -2.91
N THR A 222 -2.99 -15.59 -2.15
CA THR A 222 -3.65 -16.80 -2.62
C THR A 222 -4.89 -17.05 -1.75
N GLU A 223 -5.95 -17.63 -2.33
CA GLU A 223 -7.19 -17.93 -1.62
C GLU A 223 -7.78 -16.70 -0.90
N GLY A 224 -7.62 -15.51 -1.52
CA GLY A 224 -8.11 -14.23 -1.00
C GLY A 224 -7.31 -13.63 0.15
N ALA A 225 -6.27 -14.32 0.65
CA ALA A 225 -5.47 -13.89 1.80
C ALA A 225 -4.02 -13.56 1.43
N ILE A 226 -3.43 -12.62 2.16
CA ILE A 226 -2.02 -12.31 2.02
C ILE A 226 -1.18 -13.44 2.64
N ARG A 227 -0.22 -13.95 1.87
CA ARG A 227 0.62 -15.08 2.25
C ARG A 227 2.06 -14.71 2.52
N HIS A 228 2.55 -13.68 1.81
CA HIS A 228 3.92 -13.23 1.92
C HIS A 228 4.03 -11.74 1.61
N THR A 229 4.95 -11.07 2.29
CA THR A 229 5.36 -9.70 1.98
C THR A 229 6.88 -9.60 1.97
N GLY A 230 7.42 -8.81 1.05
CA GLY A 230 8.85 -8.60 0.91
C GLY A 230 9.17 -7.17 0.49
N VAL A 231 10.43 -6.76 0.68
CA VAL A 231 10.93 -5.44 0.26
C VAL A 231 12.29 -5.62 -0.39
N ILE A 232 12.40 -5.16 -1.63
CA ILE A 232 13.66 -5.10 -2.38
C ILE A 232 14.14 -3.64 -2.38
N PRO A 233 15.38 -3.34 -1.90
CA PRO A 233 15.88 -1.98 -1.80
C PRO A 233 16.47 -1.45 -3.12
N ILE A 234 15.81 -1.80 -4.25
CA ILE A 234 16.11 -1.37 -5.62
C ILE A 234 14.81 -0.86 -6.24
N ALA A 235 14.83 0.35 -6.82
CA ALA A 235 13.70 0.97 -7.47
C ALA A 235 14.15 2.12 -8.39
N GLY A 236 13.28 3.11 -8.66
CA GLY A 236 13.53 4.18 -9.63
C GLY A 236 14.76 5.05 -9.39
N ASP A 237 15.16 5.26 -8.13
CA ASP A 237 16.34 6.08 -7.78
C ASP A 237 17.64 5.42 -8.24
N GLN A 238 17.71 4.08 -8.19
CA GLN A 238 18.87 3.35 -8.69
C GLN A 238 18.99 3.50 -10.21
N VAL A 239 17.87 3.43 -10.94
CA VAL A 239 17.85 3.69 -12.40
C VAL A 239 18.32 5.12 -12.70
N THR A 240 17.84 6.12 -11.93
CA THR A 240 18.29 7.52 -12.08
C THR A 240 19.80 7.63 -11.84
N ASN A 241 20.34 6.99 -10.82
CA ASN A 241 21.75 6.99 -10.50
C ASN A 241 22.59 6.33 -11.60
N ASP A 242 22.14 5.20 -12.13
CA ASP A 242 22.83 4.51 -13.24
C ASP A 242 22.91 5.40 -14.47
N ILE A 243 21.82 6.07 -14.83
CA ILE A 243 21.78 7.05 -15.93
C ILE A 243 22.73 8.22 -15.64
N ALA A 244 22.69 8.80 -14.43
CA ALA A 244 23.54 9.92 -14.05
C ALA A 244 25.03 9.57 -14.17
N MET A 245 25.42 8.37 -13.72
CA MET A 245 26.81 7.89 -13.75
C MET A 245 27.24 7.54 -15.17
N ALA A 246 26.48 6.75 -15.90
CA ALA A 246 26.80 6.30 -17.25
C ALA A 246 26.87 7.48 -18.23
N LEU A 247 25.91 8.40 -18.11
CA LEU A 247 25.84 9.57 -19.00
C LEU A 247 26.58 10.79 -18.45
N ARG A 248 27.14 10.73 -17.24
CA ARG A 248 27.84 11.87 -16.61
C ARG A 248 27.00 13.16 -16.67
N THR A 249 25.73 13.05 -16.31
CA THR A 249 24.74 14.12 -16.27
C THR A 249 24.31 14.41 -14.82
N PRO A 250 23.86 15.62 -14.48
CA PRO A 250 23.32 15.89 -13.17
C PRO A 250 22.13 14.98 -12.85
N THR A 251 21.96 14.58 -11.59
CA THR A 251 20.91 13.63 -11.16
C THR A 251 19.50 14.12 -11.52
N GLU A 252 19.23 15.40 -11.44
CA GLU A 252 17.92 15.95 -11.82
C GLU A 252 17.64 15.78 -13.32
N ASN A 253 18.65 16.00 -14.17
CA ASN A 253 18.52 15.73 -15.61
C ASN A 253 18.42 14.26 -15.91
N ALA A 254 19.13 13.39 -15.17
CA ALA A 254 19.02 11.94 -15.31
C ALA A 254 17.59 11.45 -14.98
N ASP A 255 16.95 12.02 -13.95
CA ASP A 255 15.57 11.72 -13.59
C ASP A 255 14.59 12.14 -14.70
N GLU A 256 14.75 13.34 -15.25
CA GLU A 256 13.96 13.79 -16.40
C GLU A 256 14.16 12.91 -17.65
N ILE A 257 15.40 12.52 -17.94
CA ILE A 257 15.73 11.63 -19.06
C ILE A 257 15.09 10.26 -18.85
N LYS A 258 15.16 9.72 -17.62
CA LYS A 258 14.51 8.46 -17.27
C LYS A 258 13.00 8.53 -17.55
N ILE A 259 12.32 9.55 -17.05
CA ILE A 259 10.85 9.68 -17.17
C ILE A 259 10.42 9.85 -18.64
N LYS A 260 11.19 10.60 -19.44
CA LYS A 260 10.77 10.98 -20.79
C LYS A 260 11.19 10.00 -21.88
N TYR A 261 12.34 9.34 -21.74
CA TYR A 261 13.00 8.66 -22.86
C TYR A 261 13.46 7.23 -22.56
N ALA A 262 13.55 6.83 -21.29
CA ALA A 262 14.08 5.52 -20.95
C ALA A 262 13.14 4.39 -21.36
N CYS A 263 13.74 3.22 -21.60
CA CYS A 263 13.07 1.97 -21.93
C CYS A 263 13.77 0.84 -21.15
N ALA A 264 12.97 -0.07 -20.57
CA ALA A 264 13.48 -1.20 -19.81
C ALA A 264 13.94 -2.38 -20.69
N LEU A 265 13.63 -2.34 -21.99
CA LEU A 265 13.99 -3.38 -22.94
C LEU A 265 14.64 -2.76 -24.18
N THR A 266 15.92 -3.01 -24.39
CA THR A 266 16.74 -2.39 -25.44
C THR A 266 16.19 -2.65 -26.84
N GLN A 267 15.57 -3.81 -27.06
CA GLN A 267 14.99 -4.19 -28.34
C GLN A 267 13.82 -3.29 -28.78
N LEU A 268 13.12 -2.65 -27.84
CA LEU A 268 12.02 -1.73 -28.11
C LEU A 268 12.50 -0.29 -28.34
N ALA A 269 13.74 0.03 -27.95
CA ALA A 269 14.29 1.37 -28.08
C ALA A 269 14.92 1.57 -29.47
N SER A 270 14.50 2.64 -30.16
CA SER A 270 15.00 2.96 -31.50
C SER A 270 16.46 3.50 -31.46
N ALA A 271 17.31 2.97 -32.33
CA ALA A 271 18.67 3.47 -32.54
C ALA A 271 18.71 4.81 -33.28
N SER A 272 17.67 5.15 -34.04
CA SER A 272 17.58 6.41 -34.80
C SER A 272 17.07 7.58 -33.95
N ASP A 273 16.39 7.30 -32.84
CA ASP A 273 15.87 8.33 -31.96
C ASP A 273 17.00 8.86 -31.06
N THR A 274 17.31 10.13 -31.18
CA THR A 274 18.36 10.78 -30.39
C THR A 274 17.80 11.65 -29.28
N ILE A 275 18.47 11.66 -28.15
CA ILE A 275 18.18 12.47 -27.00
C ILE A 275 19.34 13.41 -26.68
N LYS A 276 19.04 14.62 -26.23
CA LYS A 276 20.05 15.56 -25.74
C LYS A 276 20.30 15.34 -24.26
N VAL A 277 21.55 15.05 -23.92
CA VAL A 277 21.99 14.77 -22.55
C VAL A 277 22.83 15.95 -22.07
N PRO A 278 22.34 16.74 -21.08
CA PRO A 278 23.14 17.76 -20.45
C PRO A 278 24.39 17.18 -19.79
N SER A 279 25.51 17.87 -19.87
CA SER A 279 26.76 17.42 -19.27
C SER A 279 27.00 18.12 -17.93
N VAL A 280 27.74 17.46 -17.02
CA VAL A 280 28.19 18.10 -15.75
C VAL A 280 29.23 19.17 -16.05
N GLY A 281 29.07 20.36 -15.46
CA GLY A 281 29.93 21.54 -15.65
C GLY A 281 29.60 22.27 -16.97
N ASP A 282 30.54 23.11 -17.44
CA ASP A 282 30.35 23.99 -18.60
C ASP A 282 30.54 23.28 -19.97
N ARG A 283 30.34 21.96 -20.01
CA ARG A 283 30.45 21.18 -21.25
C ARG A 283 29.15 21.24 -22.05
N PRO A 284 29.21 21.29 -23.38
CA PRO A 284 28.03 21.28 -24.21
C PRO A 284 27.24 19.95 -24.04
N PRO A 285 25.91 19.98 -24.22
CA PRO A 285 25.09 18.79 -24.24
C PRO A 285 25.57 17.81 -25.33
N ARG A 286 25.42 16.51 -25.06
CA ARG A 286 25.74 15.44 -26.01
C ARG A 286 24.47 14.86 -26.60
N GLU A 287 24.56 14.32 -27.80
CA GLU A 287 23.52 13.49 -28.37
C GLU A 287 23.81 12.02 -28.10
N LEU A 288 22.78 11.27 -27.74
CA LEU A 288 22.82 9.84 -27.47
C LEU A 288 21.61 9.19 -28.11
N SER A 289 21.73 7.98 -28.63
CA SER A 289 20.56 7.23 -29.10
C SER A 289 19.72 6.74 -27.92
N ARG A 290 18.40 6.63 -28.12
CA ARG A 290 17.51 6.08 -27.13
C ARG A 290 17.86 4.63 -26.79
N GLN A 291 18.34 3.86 -27.78
CA GLN A 291 18.83 2.50 -27.57
C GLN A 291 20.02 2.45 -26.59
N ALA A 292 21.00 3.35 -26.72
CA ALA A 292 22.14 3.42 -25.80
C ALA A 292 21.72 3.83 -24.36
N LEU A 293 20.62 4.57 -24.21
CA LEU A 293 20.03 4.81 -22.89
C LEU A 293 19.41 3.52 -22.35
N ALA A 294 18.69 2.76 -23.18
CA ALA A 294 18.07 1.50 -22.76
C ALA A 294 19.12 0.47 -22.33
N GLU A 295 20.28 0.41 -22.99
CA GLU A 295 21.42 -0.45 -22.58
C GLU A 295 21.95 -0.15 -21.17
N VAL A 296 21.70 1.06 -20.65
CA VAL A 296 22.02 1.44 -19.26
C VAL A 296 20.88 1.05 -18.30
N VAL A 297 19.64 1.12 -18.76
CA VAL A 297 18.43 0.95 -17.92
C VAL A 297 18.06 -0.53 -17.75
N GLU A 298 18.06 -1.30 -18.83
CA GLU A 298 17.64 -2.71 -18.86
C GLU A 298 18.35 -3.58 -17.82
N PRO A 299 19.68 -3.53 -17.61
CA PRO A 299 20.35 -4.35 -16.61
C PRO A 299 19.85 -4.10 -15.18
N ARG A 300 19.37 -2.88 -14.88
CA ARG A 300 18.83 -2.56 -13.55
C ARG A 300 17.46 -3.17 -13.35
N TYR A 301 16.60 -3.19 -14.35
CA TYR A 301 15.32 -3.88 -14.28
C TYR A 301 15.46 -5.39 -14.27
N ASP A 302 16.41 -5.92 -15.05
CA ASP A 302 16.75 -7.34 -15.02
C ASP A 302 17.18 -7.79 -13.63
N GLU A 303 18.08 -7.04 -12.98
CA GLU A 303 18.50 -7.28 -11.59
C GLU A 303 17.29 -7.23 -10.64
N LEU A 304 16.44 -6.20 -10.75
CA LEU A 304 15.27 -6.04 -9.90
C LEU A 304 14.33 -7.25 -10.01
N PHE A 305 13.96 -7.63 -11.24
CA PHE A 305 13.02 -8.74 -11.46
C PHE A 305 13.63 -10.09 -11.10
N THR A 306 14.92 -10.27 -11.33
CA THR A 306 15.66 -11.46 -10.88
C THR A 306 15.63 -11.59 -9.35
N LEU A 307 15.83 -10.50 -8.62
CA LEU A 307 15.74 -10.49 -7.14
C LEU A 307 14.31 -10.75 -6.64
N ILE A 308 13.30 -10.20 -7.31
CA ILE A 308 11.89 -10.47 -6.98
C ILE A 308 11.57 -11.96 -7.21
N ARG A 309 12.00 -12.52 -8.35
CA ARG A 309 11.83 -13.93 -8.65
C ARG A 309 12.52 -14.83 -7.63
N ALA A 310 13.75 -14.50 -7.23
CA ALA A 310 14.47 -15.21 -6.18
C ALA A 310 13.73 -15.16 -4.83
N GLU A 311 13.09 -14.04 -4.50
CA GLU A 311 12.26 -13.92 -3.29
C GLU A 311 11.01 -14.79 -3.36
N LEU A 312 10.32 -14.85 -4.52
CA LEU A 312 9.19 -15.73 -4.76
C LEU A 312 9.57 -17.22 -4.66
N GLN A 313 10.74 -17.59 -5.18
CA GLN A 313 11.30 -18.94 -5.05
C GLN A 313 11.61 -19.28 -3.60
N ARG A 314 12.30 -18.37 -2.88
CA ARG A 314 12.66 -18.55 -1.48
C ARG A 314 11.46 -18.72 -0.57
N SER A 315 10.40 -17.96 -0.85
CA SER A 315 9.13 -18.01 -0.09
C SER A 315 8.21 -19.17 -0.51
N GLY A 316 8.51 -19.87 -1.63
CA GLY A 316 7.75 -21.00 -2.13
C GLY A 316 6.51 -20.66 -2.95
N TYR A 317 6.33 -19.39 -3.34
CA TYR A 317 5.12 -18.93 -4.04
C TYR A 317 5.29 -18.80 -5.57
N GLU A 318 6.49 -18.98 -6.15
CA GLU A 318 6.73 -18.79 -7.59
C GLU A 318 5.70 -19.53 -8.49
N ASN A 319 5.34 -20.76 -8.12
CA ASN A 319 4.43 -21.60 -8.90
C ASN A 319 2.96 -21.53 -8.44
N LEU A 320 2.61 -20.63 -7.53
CA LEU A 320 1.27 -20.49 -6.94
C LEU A 320 0.57 -19.21 -7.38
N LEU A 321 0.93 -18.67 -8.55
CA LEU A 321 0.48 -17.38 -9.06
C LEU A 321 -0.21 -17.50 -10.44
N PRO A 322 -1.33 -18.22 -10.57
CA PRO A 322 -2.03 -18.34 -11.85
C PRO A 322 -2.49 -17.00 -12.43
N ALA A 323 -2.82 -16.00 -11.60
CA ALA A 323 -3.15 -14.65 -12.05
C ALA A 323 -1.91 -13.80 -12.40
N GLY A 324 -0.70 -14.35 -12.19
CA GLY A 324 0.57 -13.71 -12.60
C GLY A 324 1.04 -12.60 -11.67
N ILE A 325 1.68 -11.59 -12.27
CA ILE A 325 2.33 -10.48 -11.58
C ILE A 325 1.61 -9.17 -11.93
N VAL A 326 1.32 -8.36 -10.94
CA VAL A 326 0.78 -7.01 -11.12
C VAL A 326 1.83 -6.01 -10.69
N LEU A 327 2.32 -5.21 -11.65
CA LEU A 327 3.27 -4.13 -11.39
C LEU A 327 2.52 -2.83 -11.15
N THR A 328 2.87 -2.10 -10.10
CA THR A 328 2.32 -0.77 -9.82
C THR A 328 3.41 0.18 -9.31
N GLY A 329 3.04 1.38 -8.88
CA GLY A 329 4.01 2.41 -8.50
C GLY A 329 4.53 3.21 -9.69
N GLY A 330 5.17 4.34 -9.42
CA GLY A 330 5.60 5.28 -10.48
C GLY A 330 6.62 4.71 -11.45
N THR A 331 7.48 3.83 -10.99
CA THR A 331 8.56 3.23 -11.77
C THR A 331 8.09 2.08 -12.67
N SER A 332 6.90 1.52 -12.40
CA SER A 332 6.26 0.51 -13.28
C SER A 332 5.78 1.06 -14.63
N LYS A 333 5.80 2.37 -14.82
CA LYS A 333 5.39 3.02 -16.07
C LYS A 333 6.48 3.02 -17.15
N MET A 334 7.64 2.46 -16.88
CA MET A 334 8.73 2.38 -17.83
C MET A 334 8.30 1.57 -19.07
N GLU A 335 8.55 2.11 -20.26
CA GLU A 335 8.32 1.39 -21.51
C GLU A 335 9.14 0.09 -21.53
N GLY A 336 8.56 -1.02 -22.00
CA GLY A 336 9.21 -2.32 -22.06
C GLY A 336 9.29 -3.07 -20.73
N VAL A 337 8.73 -2.51 -19.65
CA VAL A 337 8.81 -3.14 -18.31
C VAL A 337 7.98 -4.42 -18.22
N VAL A 338 6.82 -4.46 -18.88
CA VAL A 338 5.94 -5.64 -18.90
C VAL A 338 6.61 -6.79 -19.65
N GLU A 339 7.09 -6.50 -20.84
CA GLU A 339 7.75 -7.49 -21.71
C GLU A 339 8.98 -8.10 -21.03
N LEU A 340 9.84 -7.27 -20.44
CA LEU A 340 11.01 -7.75 -19.69
C LEU A 340 10.59 -8.57 -18.45
N ALA A 341 9.56 -8.15 -17.74
CA ALA A 341 9.06 -8.88 -16.58
C ALA A 341 8.50 -10.26 -16.98
N GLU A 342 7.73 -10.35 -18.09
CA GLU A 342 7.22 -11.63 -18.60
C GLU A 342 8.35 -12.58 -19.02
N GLU A 343 9.42 -12.05 -19.61
CA GLU A 343 10.61 -12.83 -19.97
C GLU A 343 11.29 -13.42 -18.72
N ILE A 344 11.36 -12.68 -17.62
CA ILE A 344 12.06 -13.11 -16.40
C ILE A 344 11.17 -14.01 -15.54
N PHE A 345 9.90 -13.63 -15.31
CA PHE A 345 9.01 -14.39 -14.43
C PHE A 345 8.39 -15.63 -15.11
N HIS A 346 8.35 -15.69 -16.43
CA HIS A 346 7.64 -16.72 -17.21
C HIS A 346 6.16 -16.83 -16.81
N ALA A 347 5.54 -15.71 -16.48
CA ALA A 347 4.16 -15.58 -16.01
C ALA A 347 3.51 -14.34 -16.64
N PRO A 348 2.18 -14.27 -16.76
CA PRO A 348 1.50 -13.07 -17.23
C PRO A 348 1.80 -11.86 -16.34
N VAL A 349 2.05 -10.71 -16.96
CA VAL A 349 2.32 -9.46 -16.24
C VAL A 349 1.38 -8.36 -16.73
N ARG A 350 0.84 -7.57 -15.81
CA ARG A 350 0.08 -6.36 -16.15
C ARG A 350 0.47 -5.18 -15.28
N ILE A 351 0.20 -3.97 -15.76
CA ILE A 351 0.27 -2.77 -14.94
C ILE A 351 -1.04 -2.62 -14.16
N GLY A 352 -0.93 -2.44 -12.84
CA GLY A 352 -2.03 -2.13 -11.95
C GLY A 352 -2.20 -0.63 -11.76
N SER A 353 -3.41 -0.13 -12.03
CA SER A 353 -3.81 1.24 -11.75
C SER A 353 -4.98 1.26 -10.79
N PRO A 354 -5.14 2.29 -9.96
CA PRO A 354 -6.27 2.40 -9.04
C PRO A 354 -7.62 2.30 -9.74
N HIS A 355 -8.53 1.55 -9.12
CA HIS A 355 -9.93 1.40 -9.52
C HIS A 355 -10.85 1.52 -8.29
N ASN A 356 -12.16 1.39 -8.48
CA ASN A 356 -13.17 1.47 -7.41
C ASN A 356 -13.23 2.83 -6.69
N VAL A 357 -12.88 3.91 -7.38
CA VAL A 357 -13.01 5.29 -6.90
C VAL A 357 -13.61 6.17 -7.98
N ASN A 358 -14.34 7.21 -7.55
CA ASN A 358 -14.98 8.21 -8.40
C ASN A 358 -14.36 9.60 -8.19
N GLY A 359 -14.98 10.64 -8.73
CA GLY A 359 -14.51 12.03 -8.61
C GLY A 359 -13.34 12.32 -9.54
N LEU A 360 -12.16 12.63 -9.03
CA LEU A 360 -10.92 12.86 -9.80
C LEU A 360 -10.30 11.55 -10.33
N SER A 361 -11.13 10.56 -10.67
CA SER A 361 -10.71 9.22 -11.08
C SER A 361 -9.75 9.21 -12.27
N ASP A 362 -9.92 10.11 -13.24
CA ASP A 362 -9.05 10.21 -14.42
C ASP A 362 -7.60 10.58 -14.05
N ILE A 363 -7.40 11.32 -12.96
CA ILE A 363 -6.08 11.67 -12.45
C ILE A 363 -5.49 10.50 -11.67
N VAL A 364 -6.28 9.90 -10.77
CA VAL A 364 -5.78 8.86 -9.85
C VAL A 364 -5.69 7.47 -10.47
N ARG A 365 -6.28 7.24 -11.66
CA ARG A 365 -6.08 6.02 -12.46
C ARG A 365 -4.67 5.92 -13.05
N ASN A 366 -3.69 6.22 -12.24
CA ASN A 366 -2.28 6.19 -12.58
C ASN A 366 -1.55 5.40 -11.49
N PRO A 367 -0.70 4.43 -11.84
CA PRO A 367 0.05 3.62 -10.86
C PRO A 367 0.78 4.44 -9.80
N ILE A 368 1.10 5.69 -10.11
CA ILE A 368 1.71 6.65 -9.18
C ILE A 368 0.90 6.86 -7.90
N TYR A 369 -0.41 6.69 -7.93
CA TYR A 369 -1.33 6.97 -6.82
C TYR A 369 -1.85 5.71 -6.14
N SER A 370 -1.33 4.52 -6.49
CA SER A 370 -1.86 3.24 -5.99
C SER A 370 -1.83 3.16 -4.47
N THR A 371 -0.73 3.54 -3.83
CA THR A 371 -0.61 3.56 -2.37
C THR A 371 -1.60 4.57 -1.77
N GLY A 372 -1.63 5.81 -2.27
CA GLY A 372 -2.50 6.86 -1.72
C GLY A 372 -3.99 6.52 -1.83
N VAL A 373 -4.44 6.00 -2.98
CA VAL A 373 -5.83 5.52 -3.16
C VAL A 373 -6.09 4.29 -2.28
N GLY A 374 -5.11 3.38 -2.18
CA GLY A 374 -5.21 2.20 -1.34
C GLY A 374 -5.37 2.52 0.14
N LEU A 375 -4.70 3.57 0.63
CA LEU A 375 -4.87 4.07 2.00
C LEU A 375 -6.30 4.56 2.26
N LEU A 376 -6.93 5.22 1.28
CA LEU A 376 -8.33 5.64 1.38
C LEU A 376 -9.27 4.44 1.43
N LEU A 377 -9.09 3.47 0.52
CA LEU A 377 -9.94 2.27 0.46
C LEU A 377 -9.78 1.40 1.72
N TYR A 378 -8.57 1.32 2.26
CA TYR A 378 -8.33 0.67 3.56
C TYR A 378 -9.07 1.41 4.67
N GLY A 379 -8.93 2.75 4.75
CA GLY A 379 -9.63 3.57 5.74
C GLY A 379 -11.15 3.45 5.66
N LEU A 380 -11.70 3.42 4.44
CA LEU A 380 -13.14 3.19 4.20
C LEU A 380 -13.59 1.83 4.76
N LYS A 381 -12.83 0.77 4.48
CA LYS A 381 -13.12 -0.56 5.00
C LYS A 381 -13.09 -0.60 6.52
N GLN A 382 -12.08 0.02 7.15
CA GLN A 382 -11.98 0.10 8.61
C GLN A 382 -13.16 0.84 9.25
N GLN A 383 -13.66 1.90 8.62
CA GLN A 383 -14.86 2.60 9.09
C GLN A 383 -16.11 1.71 9.00
N GLN A 384 -16.31 1.02 7.89
CA GLN A 384 -17.44 0.11 7.70
C GLN A 384 -17.41 -1.05 8.73
N ASP A 385 -16.24 -1.63 9.00
CA ASP A 385 -16.06 -2.69 9.98
C ASP A 385 -16.36 -2.19 11.42
N ARG A 386 -15.98 -0.97 11.77
CA ARG A 386 -16.30 -0.33 13.06
C ARG A 386 -17.80 -0.08 13.21
N ASP A 387 -18.46 0.43 12.18
CA ASP A 387 -19.91 0.71 12.20
C ASP A 387 -20.73 -0.58 12.32
N TYR A 388 -20.29 -1.65 11.69
CA TYR A 388 -20.90 -2.98 11.82
C TYR A 388 -20.69 -3.61 13.21
N GLN A 389 -19.59 -3.29 13.88
CA GLN A 389 -19.25 -3.78 15.23
C GLN A 389 -19.86 -2.95 16.35
N ALA A 390 -20.34 -1.73 16.08
CA ALA A 390 -21.01 -0.89 17.08
C ALA A 390 -22.31 -1.58 17.53
N PRO A 391 -22.50 -1.89 18.82
CA PRO A 391 -23.75 -2.47 19.29
C PRO A 391 -24.88 -1.49 18.97
N THR A 392 -25.90 -1.96 18.28
CA THR A 392 -27.14 -1.23 17.99
C THR A 392 -27.82 -0.83 19.32
N LYS A 393 -27.39 0.31 19.90
CA LYS A 393 -27.98 0.89 21.13
C LYS A 393 -29.32 1.55 20.92
N GLU A 394 -29.98 1.42 19.79
CA GLU A 394 -31.22 2.16 19.46
C GLU A 394 -32.40 1.31 19.01
N ARG A 395 -32.62 0.13 19.58
CA ARG A 395 -33.91 -0.55 19.36
C ARG A 395 -34.72 -0.87 20.62
N ASP A 396 -34.15 -0.74 21.81
CA ASP A 396 -34.87 -1.13 23.04
C ASP A 396 -35.48 0.04 23.86
N SER A 397 -35.10 1.32 23.65
CA SER A 397 -35.71 2.42 24.38
C SER A 397 -37.19 2.65 24.01
N GLY A 398 -37.54 2.46 22.76
CA GLY A 398 -38.91 2.64 22.28
C GLY A 398 -39.90 1.53 22.71
N PHE A 399 -39.40 0.33 23.02
CA PHE A 399 -40.26 -0.78 23.48
C PHE A 399 -40.60 -0.66 24.97
N LEU A 400 -39.62 -0.30 25.82
CA LEU A 400 -39.79 -0.09 27.23
C LEU A 400 -40.64 1.17 27.55
N GLU A 401 -40.50 2.25 26.78
CA GLU A 401 -41.37 3.43 26.88
C GLU A 401 -42.83 3.13 26.47
N LYS A 402 -43.04 2.33 25.44
CA LYS A 402 -44.40 1.89 25.06
C LYS A 402 -45.04 1.01 26.10
N ILE A 403 -44.28 0.11 26.73
CA ILE A 403 -44.78 -0.72 27.85
C ILE A 403 -45.08 0.15 29.06
N SER A 404 -44.23 1.11 29.45
CA SER A 404 -44.46 2.00 30.57
C SER A 404 -45.63 2.95 30.35
N SER A 405 -45.84 3.43 29.13
CA SER A 405 -47.00 4.26 28.75
C SER A 405 -48.30 3.47 28.72
N TRP A 406 -48.24 2.19 28.33
CA TRP A 406 -49.41 1.30 28.33
C TRP A 406 -49.85 0.95 29.77
N ILE A 407 -48.90 0.66 30.66
CA ILE A 407 -49.18 0.39 32.11
C ILE A 407 -49.75 1.63 32.77
N LYS A 408 -49.23 2.85 32.51
CA LYS A 408 -49.77 4.11 33.05
C LYS A 408 -51.17 4.48 32.53
N LYS A 409 -51.61 3.91 31.44
CA LYS A 409 -52.91 4.21 30.83
C LYS A 409 -54.01 3.21 31.22
N ASN A 410 -53.63 2.06 31.76
CA ASN A 410 -54.58 0.97 32.08
C ASN A 410 -54.59 0.52 33.57
N PHE A 411 -53.81 1.17 34.40
CA PHE A 411 -53.82 1.06 35.85
C PHE A 411 -53.57 2.44 36.48
#